data_c9dd58d4ae34de4c8973ad8d119fba41
#
_entry.id   c9dd58d4ae34de4c8973ad8d119fba41
#
_cell.length_a   1.000
_cell.length_b   1.000
_cell.length_c   1.000
_cell.angle_alpha   90.00
_cell.angle_beta   90.00
_cell.angle_gamma   90.00
#
_symmetry.space_group_name_H-M   'P 1'
#
loop_
_entity.id
_entity.type
_entity.pdbx_description
1 polymer ?
#
loop_
_entity_poly.entity_id
_entity_poly.type
_entity_poly.pdbx_seq_one_letter_code
_entity_poly.pdbx_strand_id
1 'polypeptide(L)'
;MAKANPTEVSDVGFKNFVQSVNDIEAKLGKQLHGKDENSVICVPSAQILLGLLYAGAGGQTASELESLFGVDNKQLETLANFQKFTSHLEVPEIKIANTAYVAKDLELKKEFVEKGQKYFNVTVSQLDFTKKAEAAKTINSWVESKTEKLIKDLIKADDLSDDAKLVLLNAIYFKGKWAHPFKHHDTRDADFYLTKDKTIKVKQMAQTSRFQYAEDADYKYLIMPYKVSKLSMLIILPKDHETFEKKDISKANLSSLPFQEFRVQVQLPKFKIESTIDWIDILKGKIPTAFDGRANLQGISDAKLLVSKMIQKAFIKVDEEGTEAAAATAMAVEFFSMPIPEPPPKPFHVDRPFYYSVRAETASGSIDLFQGVAPMPHD
;
A
#
# COMPACT_ATOMS: atom_id res chain seq x y z
N MET A 1 -10.08 40.17 -13.97
CA MET A 1 -9.28 38.93 -13.89
C MET A 1 -9.35 38.45 -12.45
N ALA A 2 -10.11 37.42 -12.17
CA ALA A 2 -10.15 36.80 -10.85
C ALA A 2 -8.78 36.19 -10.57
N LYS A 3 -8.15 36.58 -9.45
CA LYS A 3 -6.93 35.94 -8.98
C LYS A 3 -7.28 34.48 -8.66
N ALA A 4 -6.70 33.54 -9.40
CA ALA A 4 -6.82 32.11 -9.11
C ALA A 4 -6.45 31.90 -7.62
N ASN A 5 -7.32 31.19 -6.90
CA ASN A 5 -7.08 30.84 -5.51
C ASN A 5 -5.85 29.91 -5.50
N PRO A 6 -4.75 30.23 -4.82
CA PRO A 6 -3.49 29.47 -4.91
C PRO A 6 -3.59 28.03 -4.36
N THR A 7 -4.77 27.60 -3.93
CA THR A 7 -5.09 26.26 -3.41
C THR A 7 -5.93 25.42 -4.35
N GLU A 8 -6.34 25.88 -5.52
CA GLU A 8 -7.03 25.06 -6.52
C GLU A 8 -6.01 24.24 -7.32
N VAL A 9 -5.97 22.94 -7.03
CA VAL A 9 -5.15 21.97 -7.76
C VAL A 9 -5.79 21.72 -9.12
N SER A 10 -5.09 22.07 -10.21
CA SER A 10 -5.54 21.73 -11.56
C SER A 10 -5.58 20.21 -11.75
N ASP A 11 -6.54 19.71 -12.54
CA ASP A 11 -6.62 18.27 -12.83
C ASP A 11 -5.35 17.74 -13.51
N VAL A 12 -4.68 18.56 -14.31
CA VAL A 12 -3.39 18.22 -14.94
C VAL A 12 -2.28 18.12 -13.89
N GLY A 13 -2.20 19.07 -12.95
CA GLY A 13 -1.23 19.03 -11.85
C GLY A 13 -1.41 17.81 -10.96
N PHE A 14 -2.65 17.46 -10.65
CA PHE A 14 -2.95 16.26 -9.87
C PHE A 14 -2.62 14.96 -10.62
N LYS A 15 -2.90 14.89 -11.92
CA LYS A 15 -2.52 13.75 -12.75
C LYS A 15 -1.01 13.53 -12.77
N ASN A 16 -0.23 14.59 -12.95
CA ASN A 16 1.23 14.52 -12.90
C ASN A 16 1.72 14.08 -11.52
N PHE A 17 1.09 14.55 -10.44
CA PHE A 17 1.40 14.13 -9.09
C PHE A 17 1.12 12.63 -8.89
N VAL A 18 -0.04 12.11 -9.31
CA VAL A 18 -0.36 10.67 -9.27
C VAL A 18 0.65 9.86 -10.07
N GLN A 19 1.07 10.35 -11.25
CA GLN A 19 2.12 9.68 -12.02
C GLN A 19 3.44 9.64 -11.25
N SER A 20 3.84 10.72 -10.58
CA SER A 20 5.06 10.74 -9.77
C SER A 20 4.99 9.76 -8.59
N VAL A 21 3.80 9.57 -8.00
CA VAL A 21 3.55 8.54 -6.97
C VAL A 21 3.86 7.14 -7.51
N ASN A 22 3.32 6.80 -8.68
CA ASN A 22 3.55 5.51 -9.33
C ASN A 22 5.02 5.33 -9.76
N ASP A 23 5.70 6.41 -10.18
CA ASP A 23 7.12 6.36 -10.54
C ASP A 23 8.03 6.10 -9.33
N ILE A 24 7.68 6.63 -8.15
CA ILE A 24 8.38 6.33 -6.89
C ILE A 24 8.21 4.85 -6.56
N GLU A 25 7.00 4.34 -6.69
CA GLU A 25 6.66 2.95 -6.45
C GLU A 25 7.48 2.02 -7.37
N ALA A 26 7.54 2.32 -8.67
CA ALA A 26 8.36 1.58 -9.63
C ALA A 26 9.86 1.65 -9.31
N LYS A 27 10.36 2.81 -8.85
CA LYS A 27 11.78 3.01 -8.48
C LYS A 27 12.17 2.25 -7.22
N LEU A 28 11.24 2.09 -6.28
CA LEU A 28 11.48 1.42 -5.00
C LEU A 28 11.12 -0.07 -5.05
N GLY A 29 10.30 -0.50 -6.01
CA GLY A 29 9.70 -1.84 -6.08
C GLY A 29 10.70 -3.00 -5.96
N LYS A 30 11.89 -2.87 -6.58
CA LYS A 30 12.94 -3.91 -6.46
C LYS A 30 13.48 -4.11 -5.05
N GLN A 31 13.51 -3.03 -4.23
CA GLN A 31 14.01 -3.09 -2.86
C GLN A 31 12.93 -3.59 -1.89
N LEU A 32 11.66 -3.56 -2.35
CA LEU A 32 10.49 -3.83 -1.52
C LEU A 32 9.97 -5.26 -1.64
N HIS A 33 10.28 -5.95 -2.74
CA HIS A 33 9.77 -7.30 -3.02
C HIS A 33 10.89 -8.33 -2.99
N GLY A 34 11.25 -8.77 -1.77
CA GLY A 34 12.00 -10.02 -1.62
C GLY A 34 11.14 -11.18 -2.14
N LYS A 35 11.77 -12.15 -2.86
CA LYS A 35 11.04 -13.29 -3.43
C LYS A 35 10.92 -14.46 -2.46
N ASP A 36 11.62 -14.40 -1.34
CA ASP A 36 11.74 -15.51 -0.39
C ASP A 36 10.67 -15.49 0.70
N GLU A 37 10.05 -14.33 0.94
CA GLU A 37 9.06 -14.14 2.00
C GLU A 37 7.79 -13.45 1.49
N ASN A 38 6.68 -13.78 2.13
CA ASN A 38 5.42 -13.06 1.90
C ASN A 38 5.60 -11.60 2.28
N SER A 39 5.16 -10.70 1.42
CA SER A 39 5.25 -9.26 1.67
C SER A 39 3.97 -8.52 1.31
N VAL A 40 3.71 -7.46 2.05
CA VAL A 40 2.70 -6.45 1.75
C VAL A 40 3.25 -5.07 2.08
N ILE A 41 3.06 -4.13 1.18
CA ILE A 41 3.54 -2.76 1.31
C ILE A 41 2.51 -1.79 0.77
N CYS A 42 2.47 -0.58 1.33
CA CYS A 42 1.70 0.53 0.82
C CYS A 42 2.61 1.74 0.60
N VAL A 43 3.15 1.89 -0.59
CA VAL A 43 4.00 3.03 -0.96
C VAL A 43 3.22 4.36 -0.86
N PRO A 44 1.96 4.47 -1.34
CA PRO A 44 1.16 5.67 -1.20
C PRO A 44 1.03 6.20 0.24
N SER A 45 0.86 5.30 1.21
CA SER A 45 0.74 5.71 2.61
C SER A 45 2.06 6.18 3.21
N ALA A 46 3.19 5.56 2.82
CA ALA A 46 4.52 6.04 3.21
C ALA A 46 4.83 7.42 2.59
N GLN A 47 4.38 7.67 1.37
CA GLN A 47 4.54 8.97 0.71
C GLN A 47 3.82 10.10 1.43
N ILE A 48 2.70 9.84 2.12
CA ILE A 48 2.03 10.82 2.99
C ILE A 48 2.97 11.30 4.10
N LEU A 49 3.71 10.39 4.73
CA LEU A 49 4.70 10.75 5.76
C LEU A 49 5.91 11.50 5.18
N LEU A 50 6.34 11.15 3.97
CA LEU A 50 7.39 11.88 3.25
C LEU A 50 6.92 13.28 2.84
N GLY A 51 5.66 13.43 2.44
CA GLY A 51 5.04 14.73 2.18
C GLY A 51 4.97 15.59 3.44
N LEU A 52 4.64 15.01 4.59
CA LEU A 52 4.69 15.67 5.88
C LEU A 52 6.11 16.15 6.21
N LEU A 53 7.10 15.27 5.99
CA LEU A 53 8.51 15.64 6.18
C LEU A 53 8.92 16.82 5.28
N TYR A 54 8.49 16.80 4.02
CA TYR A 54 8.69 17.88 3.06
C TYR A 54 8.08 19.21 3.52
N ALA A 55 6.90 19.17 4.15
CA ALA A 55 6.26 20.36 4.70
C ALA A 55 7.07 21.07 5.82
N GLY A 56 7.98 20.31 6.45
CA GLY A 56 8.90 20.81 7.47
C GLY A 56 10.35 20.98 7.01
N ALA A 57 10.67 20.55 5.79
CA ALA A 57 12.03 20.54 5.26
C ALA A 57 12.42 21.87 4.61
N GLY A 58 13.72 22.16 4.64
CA GLY A 58 14.34 23.29 3.94
C GLY A 58 15.67 22.90 3.29
N GLY A 59 16.23 23.80 2.48
CA GLY A 59 17.55 23.63 1.87
C GLY A 59 17.73 22.30 1.14
N GLN A 60 18.86 21.63 1.36
CA GLN A 60 19.20 20.37 0.68
C GLN A 60 18.18 19.25 0.97
N THR A 61 17.66 19.16 2.19
CA THR A 61 16.65 18.12 2.55
C THR A 61 15.37 18.31 1.75
N ALA A 62 14.91 19.53 1.57
CA ALA A 62 13.75 19.83 0.71
C ALA A 62 14.04 19.45 -0.75
N SER A 63 15.21 19.84 -1.29
CA SER A 63 15.60 19.54 -2.68
C SER A 63 15.69 18.03 -2.96
N GLU A 64 16.16 17.23 -2.01
CA GLU A 64 16.20 15.77 -2.12
C GLU A 64 14.79 15.18 -2.17
N LEU A 65 13.86 15.68 -1.35
CA LEU A 65 12.45 15.27 -1.37
C LEU A 65 11.76 15.72 -2.66
N GLU A 66 12.01 16.92 -3.16
CA GLU A 66 11.53 17.42 -4.45
C GLU A 66 11.97 16.50 -5.60
N SER A 67 13.25 16.12 -5.61
CA SER A 67 13.80 15.19 -6.59
C SER A 67 13.14 13.81 -6.49
N LEU A 68 12.86 13.33 -5.27
CA LEU A 68 12.16 12.07 -5.05
C LEU A 68 10.73 12.12 -5.62
N PHE A 69 10.00 13.20 -5.34
CA PHE A 69 8.63 13.41 -5.81
C PHE A 69 8.54 13.81 -7.30
N GLY A 70 9.66 14.19 -7.94
CA GLY A 70 9.64 14.71 -9.30
C GLY A 70 8.91 16.05 -9.42
N VAL A 71 9.03 16.90 -8.40
CA VAL A 71 8.42 18.26 -8.34
C VAL A 71 9.50 19.31 -8.23
N ASP A 72 9.26 20.48 -8.82
CA ASP A 72 10.21 21.60 -8.83
C ASP A 72 9.70 22.73 -7.93
N ASN A 73 10.30 22.90 -6.74
CA ASN A 73 10.19 24.07 -5.85
C ASN A 73 8.79 24.71 -5.73
N LYS A 74 7.74 23.88 -5.75
CA LYS A 74 6.33 24.30 -5.67
C LYS A 74 5.67 23.72 -4.42
N GLN A 75 6.24 24.02 -3.25
CA GLN A 75 5.81 23.39 -2.00
C GLN A 75 4.28 23.50 -1.77
N LEU A 76 3.69 24.68 -1.95
CA LEU A 76 2.25 24.87 -1.71
C LEU A 76 1.37 24.05 -2.65
N GLU A 77 1.74 23.97 -3.95
CA GLU A 77 1.02 23.15 -4.94
C GLU A 77 1.17 21.67 -4.59
N THR A 78 2.38 21.24 -4.20
CA THR A 78 2.65 19.86 -3.78
C THR A 78 1.84 19.48 -2.54
N LEU A 79 1.77 20.35 -1.52
CA LEU A 79 0.95 20.10 -0.33
C LEU A 79 -0.54 19.98 -0.65
N ALA A 80 -1.06 20.81 -1.56
CA ALA A 80 -2.45 20.73 -2.01
C ALA A 80 -2.73 19.44 -2.80
N ASN A 81 -1.77 18.96 -3.60
CA ASN A 81 -1.85 17.66 -4.25
C ASN A 81 -1.89 16.53 -3.24
N PHE A 82 -1.07 16.58 -2.18
CA PHE A 82 -1.13 15.60 -1.09
C PHE A 82 -2.48 15.60 -0.38
N GLN A 83 -3.08 16.76 -0.12
CA GLN A 83 -4.41 16.84 0.48
C GLN A 83 -5.46 16.15 -0.39
N LYS A 84 -5.47 16.42 -1.71
CA LYS A 84 -6.37 15.77 -2.66
C LYS A 84 -6.10 14.26 -2.71
N PHE A 85 -4.84 13.84 -2.72
CA PHE A 85 -4.42 12.44 -2.73
C PHE A 85 -4.88 11.70 -1.47
N THR A 86 -4.63 12.26 -0.29
CA THR A 86 -5.04 11.67 1.00
C THR A 86 -6.55 11.45 1.05
N SER A 87 -7.35 12.40 0.54
CA SER A 87 -8.81 12.25 0.49
C SER A 87 -9.28 11.08 -0.41
N HIS A 88 -8.52 10.71 -1.44
CA HIS A 88 -8.83 9.52 -2.26
C HIS A 88 -8.53 8.20 -1.56
N LEU A 89 -7.66 8.21 -0.54
CA LEU A 89 -7.37 7.03 0.28
C LEU A 89 -8.33 6.85 1.45
N GLU A 90 -9.16 7.85 1.76
CA GLU A 90 -10.18 7.82 2.81
C GLU A 90 -11.43 7.07 2.32
N VAL A 91 -11.33 5.77 2.18
CA VAL A 91 -12.45 4.88 1.87
C VAL A 91 -12.68 3.91 3.04
N PRO A 92 -13.91 3.47 3.31
CA PRO A 92 -14.23 2.60 4.45
C PRO A 92 -13.41 1.32 4.52
N GLU A 93 -12.99 0.82 3.35
CA GLU A 93 -12.24 -0.43 3.18
C GLU A 93 -10.76 -0.28 3.54
N ILE A 94 -10.26 0.94 3.64
CA ILE A 94 -8.85 1.21 3.97
C ILE A 94 -8.80 1.87 5.36
N LYS A 95 -8.06 1.29 6.27
CA LYS A 95 -7.76 1.90 7.58
C LYS A 95 -6.31 2.32 7.59
N ILE A 96 -6.09 3.62 7.59
CA ILE A 96 -4.75 4.22 7.63
C ILE A 96 -4.58 4.94 8.96
N ALA A 97 -3.46 4.69 9.61
CA ALA A 97 -3.02 5.39 10.80
C ALA A 97 -1.63 5.97 10.54
N ASN A 98 -1.58 7.27 10.28
CA ASN A 98 -0.34 8.02 10.09
C ASN A 98 -0.09 8.92 11.30
N THR A 99 1.10 8.86 11.89
CA THR A 99 1.49 9.72 13.02
C THR A 99 2.97 10.08 12.97
N ALA A 100 3.27 11.24 13.51
CA ALA A 100 4.64 11.71 13.70
C ALA A 100 4.83 12.09 15.19
N TYR A 101 5.87 11.58 15.80
CA TYR A 101 6.26 11.93 17.15
C TYR A 101 7.58 12.69 17.14
N VAL A 102 7.56 13.87 17.72
CA VAL A 102 8.75 14.68 17.97
C VAL A 102 9.18 14.52 19.43
N ALA A 103 10.48 14.48 19.70
CA ALA A 103 10.98 14.37 21.06
C ALA A 103 10.44 15.50 21.96
N LYS A 104 10.06 15.15 23.18
CA LYS A 104 9.36 16.04 24.11
C LYS A 104 10.20 17.25 24.54
N ASP A 105 11.53 17.12 24.49
CA ASP A 105 12.49 18.19 24.82
C ASP A 105 12.65 19.24 23.70
N LEU A 106 12.04 19.02 22.54
CA LEU A 106 12.07 19.96 21.40
C LEU A 106 10.82 20.81 21.34
N GLU A 107 10.97 22.08 20.96
CA GLU A 107 9.83 22.95 20.69
C GLU A 107 9.24 22.61 19.32
N LEU A 108 8.00 22.06 19.34
CA LEU A 108 7.26 21.68 18.13
C LEU A 108 6.47 22.89 17.61
N LYS A 109 6.70 23.28 16.36
CA LYS A 109 6.03 24.41 15.71
C LYS A 109 4.54 24.10 15.45
N LYS A 110 3.66 24.99 15.90
CA LYS A 110 2.19 24.86 15.71
C LYS A 110 1.82 24.78 14.22
N GLU A 111 2.47 25.56 13.39
CA GLU A 111 2.23 25.56 11.93
C GLU A 111 2.48 24.19 11.31
N PHE A 112 3.50 23.45 11.78
CA PHE A 112 3.78 22.10 11.31
C PHE A 112 2.68 21.12 11.72
N VAL A 113 2.18 21.21 12.95
CA VAL A 113 1.03 20.41 13.44
C VAL A 113 -0.20 20.68 12.58
N GLU A 114 -0.50 21.96 12.30
CA GLU A 114 -1.62 22.37 11.47
C GLU A 114 -1.49 21.85 10.02
N LYS A 115 -0.30 21.93 9.43
CA LYS A 115 0.00 21.36 8.11
C LYS A 115 -0.19 19.85 8.11
N GLY A 116 0.25 19.14 9.15
CA GLY A 116 0.09 17.72 9.32
C GLY A 116 -1.37 17.30 9.24
N GLN A 117 -2.22 17.97 9.99
CA GLN A 117 -3.65 17.69 9.98
C GLN A 117 -4.32 18.10 8.66
N LYS A 118 -4.02 19.31 8.16
CA LYS A 118 -4.71 19.89 7.00
C LYS A 118 -4.43 19.16 5.70
N TYR A 119 -3.17 18.84 5.42
CA TYR A 119 -2.75 18.33 4.10
C TYR A 119 -2.58 16.80 4.07
N PHE A 120 -2.39 16.17 5.23
CA PHE A 120 -1.95 14.79 5.30
C PHE A 120 -2.84 13.89 6.18
N ASN A 121 -3.78 14.48 6.93
CA ASN A 121 -4.55 13.78 7.98
C ASN A 121 -3.63 13.01 8.94
N VAL A 122 -2.48 13.60 9.31
CA VAL A 122 -1.47 13.02 10.19
C VAL A 122 -1.56 13.68 11.57
N THR A 123 -1.60 12.86 12.60
CA THR A 123 -1.45 13.31 13.99
C THR A 123 0.02 13.57 14.27
N VAL A 124 0.36 14.82 14.64
CA VAL A 124 1.73 15.19 15.07
C VAL A 124 1.69 15.52 16.55
N SER A 125 2.52 14.88 17.35
CA SER A 125 2.57 15.08 18.80
C SER A 125 3.99 14.91 19.35
N GLN A 126 4.17 15.20 20.64
CA GLN A 126 5.44 15.02 21.33
C GLN A 126 5.44 13.76 22.18
N LEU A 127 6.61 13.10 22.28
CA LEU A 127 6.78 11.88 23.04
C LEU A 127 8.14 11.88 23.76
N ASP A 128 8.18 11.33 24.96
CA ASP A 128 9.38 11.17 25.75
C ASP A 128 10.07 9.83 25.39
N PHE A 129 11.04 9.89 24.48
CA PHE A 129 11.77 8.70 24.01
C PHE A 129 12.77 8.15 25.04
N THR A 130 13.12 8.92 26.09
CA THR A 130 13.95 8.39 27.18
C THR A 130 13.22 7.31 27.99
N LYS A 131 11.87 7.30 27.91
CA LYS A 131 10.99 6.28 28.48
C LYS A 131 10.52 5.29 27.44
N LYS A 132 11.44 4.55 26.84
CA LYS A 132 11.19 3.67 25.68
C LYS A 132 9.96 2.77 25.81
N ALA A 133 9.78 2.11 26.97
CA ALA A 133 8.66 1.20 27.20
C ALA A 133 7.31 1.94 27.22
N GLU A 134 7.24 3.12 27.85
CA GLU A 134 6.03 3.96 27.85
C GLU A 134 5.75 4.53 26.47
N ALA A 135 6.81 4.95 25.75
CA ALA A 135 6.72 5.45 24.38
C ALA A 135 6.18 4.38 23.42
N ALA A 136 6.75 3.18 23.44
CA ALA A 136 6.29 2.07 22.63
C ALA A 136 4.83 1.68 22.94
N LYS A 137 4.47 1.63 24.23
CA LYS A 137 3.09 1.37 24.65
C LYS A 137 2.11 2.44 24.15
N THR A 138 2.47 3.71 24.23
CA THR A 138 1.64 4.82 23.75
C THR A 138 1.43 4.71 22.23
N ILE A 139 2.49 4.48 21.47
CA ILE A 139 2.45 4.29 20.02
C ILE A 139 1.55 3.10 19.66
N ASN A 140 1.79 1.93 20.24
CA ASN A 140 1.06 0.71 19.92
C ASN A 140 -0.43 0.84 20.27
N SER A 141 -0.77 1.42 21.43
CA SER A 141 -2.16 1.65 21.82
C SER A 141 -2.88 2.59 20.85
N TRP A 142 -2.20 3.63 20.36
CA TRP A 142 -2.74 4.54 19.37
C TRP A 142 -2.99 3.81 18.03
N VAL A 143 -2.03 3.02 17.55
CA VAL A 143 -2.16 2.24 16.31
C VAL A 143 -3.32 1.25 16.42
N GLU A 144 -3.40 0.48 17.49
CA GLU A 144 -4.50 -0.46 17.74
C GLU A 144 -5.87 0.24 17.70
N SER A 145 -5.96 1.44 18.29
CA SER A 145 -7.21 2.22 18.31
C SER A 145 -7.64 2.67 16.90
N LYS A 146 -6.68 2.91 16.00
CA LYS A 146 -6.92 3.39 14.62
C LYS A 146 -7.11 2.26 13.61
N THR A 147 -6.66 1.06 13.93
CA THR A 147 -6.68 -0.11 13.03
C THR A 147 -7.63 -1.22 13.51
N GLU A 148 -8.66 -0.88 14.29
CA GLU A 148 -9.65 -1.83 14.81
C GLU A 148 -9.01 -3.02 15.55
N LYS A 149 -7.86 -2.78 16.21
CA LYS A 149 -7.01 -3.77 16.92
C LYS A 149 -6.41 -4.86 16.02
N LEU A 150 -6.40 -4.65 14.71
CA LEU A 150 -5.87 -5.61 13.75
C LEU A 150 -4.35 -5.50 13.63
N ILE A 151 -3.80 -4.29 13.76
CA ILE A 151 -2.36 -4.09 13.81
C ILE A 151 -1.94 -3.87 15.26
N LYS A 152 -1.11 -4.79 15.75
CA LYS A 152 -0.55 -4.77 17.10
C LYS A 152 0.96 -4.70 17.03
N ASP A 153 1.58 -4.23 18.10
CA ASP A 153 3.03 -4.25 18.27
C ASP A 153 3.79 -3.67 17.06
N LEU A 154 3.38 -2.44 16.64
CA LEU A 154 4.03 -1.73 15.53
C LEU A 154 5.50 -1.49 15.84
N ILE A 155 5.82 -1.15 17.08
CA ILE A 155 7.18 -0.82 17.52
C ILE A 155 7.47 -1.47 18.88
N LYS A 156 8.70 -1.92 19.07
CA LYS A 156 9.20 -2.42 20.36
C LYS A 156 9.99 -1.32 21.08
N ALA A 157 10.14 -1.42 22.39
CA ALA A 157 10.95 -0.48 23.16
C ALA A 157 12.40 -0.41 22.64
N ASP A 158 12.97 -1.54 22.24
CA ASP A 158 14.34 -1.64 21.72
C ASP A 158 14.52 -1.03 20.32
N ASP A 159 13.43 -0.80 19.58
CA ASP A 159 13.46 -0.10 18.29
C ASP A 159 13.65 1.42 18.45
N LEU A 160 13.42 1.95 19.66
CA LEU A 160 13.55 3.35 20.00
C LEU A 160 14.91 3.64 20.64
N SER A 161 15.56 4.73 20.19
CA SER A 161 16.74 5.28 20.85
C SER A 161 16.36 6.37 21.85
N ASP A 162 17.11 6.52 22.94
CA ASP A 162 16.91 7.59 23.94
C ASP A 162 17.10 8.98 23.33
N ASP A 163 17.92 9.08 22.29
CA ASP A 163 18.23 10.30 21.56
C ASP A 163 17.35 10.49 20.29
N ALA A 164 16.33 9.65 20.09
CA ALA A 164 15.41 9.80 18.97
C ALA A 164 14.78 11.19 18.94
N LYS A 165 14.74 11.84 17.76
CA LYS A 165 14.24 13.20 17.58
C LYS A 165 12.92 13.27 16.82
N LEU A 166 12.77 12.51 15.75
CA LEU A 166 11.55 12.40 14.96
C LEU A 166 11.31 10.95 14.57
N VAL A 167 10.13 10.45 14.92
CA VAL A 167 9.67 9.09 14.58
C VAL A 167 8.41 9.20 13.75
N LEU A 168 8.46 8.68 12.53
CA LEU A 168 7.35 8.64 11.59
C LEU A 168 6.79 7.22 11.53
N LEU A 169 5.49 7.08 11.73
CA LEU A 169 4.84 5.77 11.82
C LEU A 169 3.60 5.69 10.94
N ASN A 170 3.52 4.62 10.21
CA ASN A 170 2.37 4.27 9.39
C ASN A 170 1.88 2.86 9.72
N ALA A 171 0.60 2.72 9.95
CA ALA A 171 -0.06 1.42 10.01
C ALA A 171 -1.22 1.43 9.03
N ILE A 172 -1.29 0.42 8.19
CA ILE A 172 -2.33 0.35 7.16
C ILE A 172 -2.89 -1.06 7.04
N TYR A 173 -4.22 -1.11 6.92
CA TYR A 173 -4.99 -2.33 6.78
C TYR A 173 -6.03 -2.18 5.69
N PHE A 174 -6.22 -3.22 4.90
CA PHE A 174 -7.24 -3.29 3.86
C PHE A 174 -8.32 -4.31 4.19
N LYS A 175 -9.60 -3.89 4.02
CA LYS A 175 -10.80 -4.69 4.27
C LYS A 175 -11.83 -4.49 3.16
N GLY A 176 -11.66 -5.14 2.03
CA GLY A 176 -12.58 -5.05 0.89
C GLY A 176 -13.41 -6.34 0.73
N LYS A 177 -14.69 -6.24 0.38
CA LYS A 177 -15.54 -7.38 0.01
C LYS A 177 -15.49 -7.56 -1.49
N TRP A 178 -15.38 -8.81 -1.96
CA TRP A 178 -15.44 -9.12 -3.39
C TRP A 178 -16.79 -8.71 -4.01
N ALA A 179 -16.78 -8.20 -5.21
CA ALA A 179 -18.00 -8.02 -6.00
C ALA A 179 -18.64 -9.39 -6.30
N HIS A 180 -17.81 -10.40 -6.51
CA HIS A 180 -18.19 -11.79 -6.71
C HIS A 180 -17.48 -12.64 -5.65
N PRO A 181 -18.11 -12.89 -4.47
CA PRO A 181 -17.48 -13.66 -3.40
C PRO A 181 -17.34 -15.14 -3.77
N PHE A 182 -16.34 -15.80 -3.19
CA PHE A 182 -16.21 -17.25 -3.26
C PHE A 182 -17.21 -17.91 -2.32
N LYS A 183 -17.61 -19.14 -2.63
CA LYS A 183 -18.47 -19.93 -1.75
C LYS A 183 -17.61 -20.76 -0.81
N HIS A 184 -17.86 -20.68 0.49
CA HIS A 184 -17.07 -21.41 1.50
C HIS A 184 -17.02 -22.93 1.23
N HIS A 185 -18.13 -23.53 0.72
CA HIS A 185 -18.17 -24.95 0.42
C HIS A 185 -17.35 -25.35 -0.83
N ASP A 186 -16.88 -24.38 -1.62
CA ASP A 186 -16.00 -24.62 -2.77
C ASP A 186 -14.50 -24.47 -2.41
N THR A 187 -14.19 -24.07 -1.16
CA THR A 187 -12.82 -24.02 -0.65
C THR A 187 -12.35 -25.44 -0.28
N ARG A 188 -11.19 -25.84 -0.81
CA ARG A 188 -10.60 -27.18 -0.61
C ARG A 188 -9.12 -27.05 -0.24
N ASP A 189 -8.60 -28.11 0.40
CA ASP A 189 -7.16 -28.30 0.50
C ASP A 189 -6.60 -28.65 -0.87
N ALA A 190 -5.60 -27.89 -1.32
CA ALA A 190 -4.93 -28.10 -2.60
C ALA A 190 -3.41 -27.96 -2.47
N ASP A 191 -2.70 -28.49 -3.46
CA ASP A 191 -1.26 -28.34 -3.54
C ASP A 191 -0.89 -26.93 -4.01
N PHE A 192 0.09 -26.35 -3.34
CA PHE A 192 0.74 -25.11 -3.75
C PHE A 192 2.24 -25.37 -3.88
N TYR A 193 2.77 -25.15 -5.04
CA TYR A 193 4.15 -25.48 -5.41
C TYR A 193 5.06 -24.28 -5.11
N LEU A 194 5.78 -24.33 -3.98
CA LEU A 194 6.75 -23.28 -3.61
C LEU A 194 7.92 -23.24 -4.60
N THR A 195 8.38 -24.42 -4.99
CA THR A 195 9.39 -24.68 -6.03
C THR A 195 8.97 -25.89 -6.83
N LYS A 196 9.75 -26.28 -7.82
CA LYS A 196 9.51 -27.53 -8.57
C LYS A 196 9.48 -28.78 -7.69
N ASP A 197 10.21 -28.74 -6.56
CA ASP A 197 10.43 -29.91 -5.68
C ASP A 197 9.78 -29.76 -4.29
N LYS A 198 9.22 -28.59 -3.97
CA LYS A 198 8.65 -28.31 -2.66
C LYS A 198 7.21 -27.85 -2.76
N THR A 199 6.32 -28.63 -2.15
CA THR A 199 4.87 -28.40 -2.15
C THR A 199 4.36 -28.27 -0.73
N ILE A 200 3.37 -27.39 -0.53
CA ILE A 200 2.62 -27.24 0.71
C ILE A 200 1.11 -27.40 0.43
N LYS A 201 0.32 -27.66 1.46
CA LYS A 201 -1.15 -27.61 1.38
C LYS A 201 -1.63 -26.22 1.75
N VAL A 202 -2.55 -25.69 0.95
CA VAL A 202 -3.23 -24.41 1.18
C VAL A 202 -4.73 -24.56 1.10
N LYS A 203 -5.47 -23.67 1.72
CA LYS A 203 -6.92 -23.53 1.52
C LYS A 203 -7.17 -22.78 0.22
N GLN A 204 -7.56 -23.50 -0.82
CA GLN A 204 -7.79 -22.98 -2.16
C GLN A 204 -9.27 -22.68 -2.35
N MET A 205 -9.61 -21.42 -2.54
CA MET A 205 -10.95 -20.95 -2.91
C MET A 205 -11.17 -21.14 -4.41
N ALA A 206 -12.39 -21.44 -4.84
CA ALA A 206 -12.72 -21.63 -6.24
C ALA A 206 -14.01 -20.91 -6.63
N GLN A 207 -14.01 -20.30 -7.83
CA GLN A 207 -15.20 -19.75 -8.46
C GLN A 207 -15.04 -19.66 -9.98
N THR A 208 -16.17 -19.54 -10.68
CA THR A 208 -16.16 -19.21 -12.12
C THR A 208 -17.06 -18.00 -12.33
N SER A 209 -16.49 -16.90 -12.84
CA SER A 209 -17.22 -15.66 -13.11
C SER A 209 -16.57 -14.91 -14.27
N ARG A 210 -17.14 -13.75 -14.63
CA ARG A 210 -16.55 -12.85 -15.65
C ARG A 210 -15.58 -11.89 -14.99
N PHE A 211 -14.35 -11.84 -15.51
CA PHE A 211 -13.27 -10.99 -15.02
C PHE A 211 -12.46 -10.41 -16.16
N GLN A 212 -11.83 -9.28 -15.92
CA GLN A 212 -10.79 -8.74 -16.80
C GLN A 212 -9.56 -9.64 -16.71
N TYR A 213 -9.17 -10.19 -17.84
CA TYR A 213 -8.04 -11.11 -17.97
C TYR A 213 -7.13 -10.66 -19.11
N ALA A 214 -5.85 -10.80 -18.91
CA ALA A 214 -4.83 -10.66 -19.95
C ALA A 214 -3.72 -11.69 -19.73
N GLU A 215 -2.93 -11.95 -20.76
CA GLU A 215 -1.71 -12.77 -20.67
C GLU A 215 -0.67 -12.30 -21.70
N ASP A 216 0.59 -12.45 -21.35
CA ASP A 216 1.72 -12.24 -22.23
C ASP A 216 2.60 -13.51 -22.29
N ALA A 217 3.86 -13.39 -22.69
CA ALA A 217 4.79 -14.53 -22.77
C ALA A 217 5.10 -15.13 -21.39
N ASP A 218 5.20 -14.29 -20.36
CA ASP A 218 5.73 -14.62 -19.03
C ASP A 218 4.65 -14.79 -17.96
N TYR A 219 3.52 -14.04 -18.05
CA TYR A 219 2.52 -13.93 -16.98
C TYR A 219 1.08 -14.09 -17.47
N LYS A 220 0.22 -14.46 -16.52
CA LYS A 220 -1.24 -14.30 -16.61
C LYS A 220 -1.65 -13.23 -15.61
N TYR A 221 -2.63 -12.40 -16.00
CA TYR A 221 -3.12 -11.27 -15.22
C TYR A 221 -4.63 -11.39 -15.02
N LEU A 222 -5.08 -11.18 -13.80
CA LEU A 222 -6.50 -11.21 -13.45
C LEU A 222 -6.85 -10.01 -12.59
N ILE A 223 -7.91 -9.27 -12.97
CA ILE A 223 -8.45 -8.19 -12.15
C ILE A 223 -9.76 -8.67 -11.53
N MET A 224 -9.77 -8.75 -10.20
CA MET A 224 -10.92 -9.12 -9.39
C MET A 224 -11.50 -7.87 -8.71
N PRO A 225 -12.71 -7.43 -9.07
CA PRO A 225 -13.30 -6.24 -8.49
C PRO A 225 -13.77 -6.48 -7.04
N TYR A 226 -13.61 -5.46 -6.20
CA TYR A 226 -14.28 -5.38 -4.91
C TYR A 226 -15.68 -4.77 -5.08
N LYS A 227 -16.53 -4.97 -4.07
CA LYS A 227 -17.91 -4.46 -4.06
C LYS A 227 -17.97 -2.93 -4.17
N VAL A 228 -16.97 -2.25 -3.63
CA VAL A 228 -16.76 -0.81 -3.83
C VAL A 228 -16.18 -0.59 -5.22
N SER A 229 -16.93 0.05 -6.07
CA SER A 229 -16.79 0.10 -7.53
C SER A 229 -15.48 0.70 -8.08
N LYS A 230 -14.58 1.19 -7.24
CA LYS A 230 -13.28 1.76 -7.67
C LYS A 230 -12.09 0.94 -7.20
N LEU A 231 -12.34 -0.13 -6.44
CA LEU A 231 -11.27 -0.97 -5.91
C LEU A 231 -11.27 -2.33 -6.60
N SER A 232 -10.09 -2.82 -6.89
CA SER A 232 -9.86 -4.15 -7.44
C SER A 232 -8.56 -4.76 -6.93
N MET A 233 -8.47 -6.09 -6.97
CA MET A 233 -7.20 -6.80 -6.82
C MET A 233 -6.71 -7.24 -8.20
N LEU A 234 -5.51 -6.82 -8.56
CA LEU A 234 -4.76 -7.38 -9.67
C LEU A 234 -3.93 -8.55 -9.12
N ILE A 235 -4.06 -9.71 -9.74
CA ILE A 235 -3.22 -10.89 -9.47
C ILE A 235 -2.36 -11.13 -10.70
N ILE A 236 -1.05 -11.26 -10.50
CA ILE A 236 -0.07 -11.53 -11.55
C ILE A 236 0.57 -12.87 -11.26
N LEU A 237 0.22 -13.85 -12.08
CA LEU A 237 0.67 -15.22 -11.93
C LEU A 237 1.76 -15.52 -12.95
N PRO A 238 3.01 -15.76 -12.54
CA PRO A 238 4.06 -16.26 -13.44
C PRO A 238 3.63 -17.57 -14.08
N LYS A 239 3.94 -17.77 -15.36
CA LYS A 239 3.57 -19.03 -16.06
C LYS A 239 4.31 -20.25 -15.51
N ASP A 240 5.49 -20.02 -14.92
CA ASP A 240 6.31 -21.05 -14.28
C ASP A 240 7.19 -20.47 -13.15
N HIS A 241 7.87 -21.33 -12.40
CA HIS A 241 8.77 -20.93 -11.30
C HIS A 241 10.02 -20.20 -11.81
N GLU A 242 10.53 -20.53 -12.98
CA GLU A 242 11.71 -19.86 -13.55
C GLU A 242 11.42 -18.40 -13.86
N THR A 243 10.22 -18.12 -14.37
CA THR A 243 9.71 -16.75 -14.58
C THR A 243 9.64 -16.00 -13.26
N PHE A 244 9.12 -16.61 -12.19
CA PHE A 244 9.08 -15.98 -10.87
C PHE A 244 10.48 -15.64 -10.35
N GLU A 245 11.43 -16.59 -10.47
CA GLU A 245 12.79 -16.41 -9.94
C GLU A 245 13.60 -15.39 -10.73
N LYS A 246 13.53 -15.44 -12.08
CA LYS A 246 14.46 -14.71 -12.96
C LYS A 246 13.92 -13.38 -13.48
N LYS A 247 12.60 -13.23 -13.59
CA LYS A 247 11.99 -12.01 -14.14
C LYS A 247 11.71 -10.99 -13.04
N ASP A 248 11.84 -9.73 -13.41
CA ASP A 248 11.54 -8.59 -12.56
C ASP A 248 10.17 -8.05 -12.95
N ILE A 249 9.17 -8.26 -12.07
CA ILE A 249 7.79 -7.82 -12.32
C ILE A 249 7.65 -6.31 -12.47
N SER A 250 8.54 -5.52 -11.87
CA SER A 250 8.51 -4.05 -12.00
C SER A 250 8.71 -3.57 -13.45
N LYS A 251 9.17 -4.45 -14.33
CA LYS A 251 9.32 -4.19 -15.76
C LYS A 251 8.10 -4.54 -16.59
N ALA A 252 7.06 -5.15 -15.98
CA ALA A 252 5.83 -5.45 -16.68
C ALA A 252 5.07 -4.14 -17.00
N ASN A 253 4.83 -3.91 -18.29
CA ASN A 253 4.06 -2.74 -18.72
C ASN A 253 2.56 -3.03 -18.68
N LEU A 254 1.97 -2.91 -17.50
CA LEU A 254 0.56 -3.19 -17.27
C LEU A 254 -0.38 -2.33 -18.13
N SER A 255 0.04 -1.10 -18.47
CA SER A 255 -0.77 -0.17 -19.26
C SER A 255 -0.97 -0.60 -20.71
N SER A 256 -0.06 -1.44 -21.23
CA SER A 256 -0.11 -1.94 -22.63
C SER A 256 -0.83 -3.29 -22.74
N LEU A 257 -1.22 -3.92 -21.64
CA LEU A 257 -1.85 -5.24 -21.68
C LEU A 257 -3.27 -5.14 -22.25
N PRO A 258 -3.65 -6.04 -23.17
CA PRO A 258 -4.97 -6.07 -23.79
C PRO A 258 -5.99 -6.76 -22.86
N PHE A 259 -6.31 -6.15 -21.72
CA PHE A 259 -7.32 -6.67 -20.84
C PHE A 259 -8.67 -6.76 -21.52
N GLN A 260 -9.30 -7.91 -21.45
CA GLN A 260 -10.65 -8.16 -21.95
C GLN A 260 -11.43 -8.99 -20.93
N GLU A 261 -12.74 -8.87 -20.97
CA GLU A 261 -13.63 -9.67 -20.13
C GLU A 261 -13.75 -11.10 -20.67
N PHE A 262 -13.40 -12.07 -19.83
CA PHE A 262 -13.57 -13.49 -20.09
C PHE A 262 -14.33 -14.16 -18.95
N ARG A 263 -14.97 -15.28 -19.24
CA ARG A 263 -15.39 -16.23 -18.22
C ARG A 263 -14.13 -16.95 -17.73
N VAL A 264 -13.78 -16.80 -16.46
CA VAL A 264 -12.53 -17.32 -15.87
C VAL A 264 -12.85 -18.25 -14.71
N GLN A 265 -12.25 -19.45 -14.72
CA GLN A 265 -12.26 -20.37 -13.60
C GLN A 265 -11.06 -20.02 -12.69
N VAL A 266 -11.34 -19.35 -11.59
CA VAL A 266 -10.34 -18.88 -10.63
C VAL A 266 -10.17 -19.90 -9.52
N GLN A 267 -8.91 -20.22 -9.21
CA GLN A 267 -8.52 -20.85 -7.97
C GLN A 267 -7.48 -19.96 -7.29
N LEU A 268 -7.77 -19.48 -6.08
CA LEU A 268 -6.94 -18.54 -5.34
C LEU A 268 -6.76 -19.04 -3.90
N PRO A 269 -5.52 -19.16 -3.39
CA PRO A 269 -5.31 -19.53 -2.00
C PRO A 269 -5.84 -18.43 -1.07
N LYS A 270 -6.36 -18.82 0.09
CA LYS A 270 -6.53 -17.92 1.22
C LYS A 270 -5.16 -17.52 1.72
N PHE A 271 -5.00 -16.25 2.08
CA PHE A 271 -3.74 -15.80 2.67
C PHE A 271 -3.92 -14.62 3.61
N LYS A 272 -3.03 -14.55 4.59
CA LYS A 272 -2.87 -13.47 5.53
C LYS A 272 -1.40 -13.06 5.52
N ILE A 273 -1.12 -11.80 5.23
CA ILE A 273 0.25 -11.28 5.16
C ILE A 273 0.34 -10.01 6.00
N GLU A 274 1.39 -9.97 6.81
CA GLU A 274 1.76 -8.82 7.62
C GLU A 274 3.23 -8.51 7.34
N SER A 275 3.56 -7.25 7.10
CA SER A 275 4.94 -6.80 6.89
C SER A 275 5.24 -5.57 7.70
N THR A 276 6.45 -5.52 8.25
CA THR A 276 7.00 -4.33 8.90
C THR A 276 8.23 -3.88 8.12
N ILE A 277 8.24 -2.63 7.68
CA ILE A 277 9.27 -2.05 6.82
C ILE A 277 9.89 -0.85 7.52
N ASP A 278 11.22 -0.84 7.66
CA ASP A 278 11.97 0.37 7.99
C ASP A 278 12.31 1.11 6.69
N TRP A 279 11.64 2.22 6.47
CA TRP A 279 11.81 3.02 5.27
C TRP A 279 13.16 3.73 5.19
N ILE A 280 13.86 3.93 6.32
CA ILE A 280 15.18 4.57 6.32
C ILE A 280 16.15 3.76 5.46
N ASP A 281 16.15 2.43 5.58
CA ASP A 281 17.04 1.58 4.80
C ASP A 281 16.82 1.68 3.28
N ILE A 282 15.59 1.93 2.88
CA ILE A 282 15.20 2.10 1.47
C ILE A 282 15.54 3.52 0.97
N LEU A 283 15.33 4.52 1.82
CA LEU A 283 15.36 5.94 1.44
C LEU A 283 16.71 6.62 1.68
N LYS A 284 17.60 6.07 2.53
CA LYS A 284 18.91 6.67 2.85
C LYS A 284 19.79 6.94 1.63
N GLY A 285 19.60 6.20 0.55
CA GLY A 285 20.29 6.43 -0.73
C GLY A 285 19.63 7.49 -1.64
N LYS A 286 18.43 7.97 -1.29
CA LYS A 286 17.64 8.92 -2.06
C LYS A 286 17.53 10.29 -1.38
N ILE A 287 17.34 10.29 -0.07
CA ILE A 287 17.18 11.49 0.76
C ILE A 287 18.12 11.40 2.00
N PRO A 288 19.45 11.23 1.81
CA PRO A 288 20.38 10.97 2.89
C PRO A 288 20.37 12.04 3.98
N THR A 289 20.20 13.32 3.61
CA THR A 289 20.24 14.41 4.59
C THR A 289 19.11 14.36 5.61
N ALA A 290 17.97 13.77 5.29
CA ALA A 290 16.85 13.61 6.23
C ALA A 290 17.19 12.73 7.45
N PHE A 291 18.17 11.83 7.30
CA PHE A 291 18.51 10.78 8.27
C PHE A 291 19.87 11.01 8.97
N ASP A 292 20.55 12.11 8.70
CA ASP A 292 21.85 12.44 9.30
C ASP A 292 21.90 13.86 9.86
N GLY A 293 23.06 14.23 10.43
CA GLY A 293 23.27 15.54 11.07
C GLY A 293 23.18 16.75 10.14
N ARG A 294 23.00 16.57 8.82
CA ARG A 294 22.80 17.64 7.82
C ARG A 294 21.32 17.97 7.60
N ALA A 295 20.42 17.26 8.27
CA ALA A 295 18.98 17.47 8.13
C ALA A 295 18.60 18.94 8.38
N ASN A 296 17.90 19.53 7.43
CA ASN A 296 17.26 20.83 7.60
C ASN A 296 15.74 20.62 7.72
N LEU A 297 15.28 20.54 8.96
CA LEU A 297 13.88 20.33 9.33
C LEU A 297 13.38 21.48 10.23
N GLN A 298 13.89 22.68 9.99
CA GLN A 298 13.55 23.88 10.75
C GLN A 298 12.05 24.24 10.68
N GLY A 299 11.31 23.76 9.69
CA GLY A 299 9.86 23.91 9.66
C GLY A 299 9.14 23.11 10.75
N ILE A 300 9.82 22.12 11.39
CA ILE A 300 9.29 21.29 12.49
C ILE A 300 9.66 21.89 13.85
N SER A 301 10.93 22.24 14.04
CA SER A 301 11.51 22.82 15.26
C SER A 301 12.72 23.66 14.91
N ASP A 302 13.03 24.67 15.73
CA ASP A 302 14.27 25.44 15.57
C ASP A 302 15.51 24.67 16.05
N ALA A 303 15.31 23.63 16.85
CA ALA A 303 16.38 22.73 17.26
C ALA A 303 16.78 21.78 16.10
N LYS A 304 18.04 21.35 16.11
CA LYS A 304 18.50 20.31 15.18
C LYS A 304 17.80 19.00 15.46
N LEU A 305 17.16 18.47 14.45
CA LEU A 305 16.53 17.15 14.49
C LEU A 305 16.72 16.41 13.16
N LEU A 306 16.60 15.10 13.21
CA LEU A 306 16.64 14.21 12.06
C LEU A 306 15.56 13.14 12.20
N VAL A 307 15.23 12.48 11.12
CA VAL A 307 14.33 11.31 11.16
C VAL A 307 15.08 10.12 11.77
N SER A 308 14.71 9.77 12.98
CA SER A 308 15.35 8.66 13.72
C SER A 308 14.75 7.30 13.39
N LYS A 309 13.47 7.27 13.02
CA LYS A 309 12.74 6.07 12.58
C LYS A 309 11.64 6.44 11.60
N MET A 310 11.43 5.58 10.59
CA MET A 310 10.30 5.65 9.71
C MET A 310 9.78 4.24 9.42
N ILE A 311 8.74 3.82 10.13
CA ILE A 311 8.24 2.45 10.11
C ILE A 311 6.85 2.39 9.52
N GLN A 312 6.64 1.47 8.60
CA GLN A 312 5.33 1.05 8.12
C GLN A 312 5.04 -0.38 8.56
N LYS A 313 3.84 -0.61 9.07
CA LYS A 313 3.27 -1.94 9.23
C LYS A 313 2.01 -2.05 8.38
N ALA A 314 2.04 -2.96 7.43
CA ALA A 314 0.95 -3.22 6.52
C ALA A 314 0.38 -4.61 6.76
N PHE A 315 -0.93 -4.75 6.60
CA PHE A 315 -1.64 -6.00 6.79
C PHE A 315 -2.68 -6.18 5.68
N ILE A 316 -2.73 -7.38 5.12
CA ILE A 316 -3.77 -7.82 4.20
C ILE A 316 -4.21 -9.25 4.54
N LYS A 317 -5.51 -9.48 4.49
CA LYS A 317 -6.10 -10.82 4.59
C LYS A 317 -7.04 -11.04 3.41
N VAL A 318 -6.92 -12.16 2.73
CA VAL A 318 -7.76 -12.55 1.60
C VAL A 318 -8.46 -13.87 1.90
N ASP A 319 -9.78 -13.85 1.91
CA ASP A 319 -10.65 -14.99 2.13
C ASP A 319 -11.84 -15.01 1.15
N GLU A 320 -12.81 -15.88 1.37
CA GLU A 320 -13.94 -16.13 0.47
C GLU A 320 -14.82 -14.89 0.25
N GLU A 321 -14.98 -14.04 1.25
CA GLU A 321 -15.83 -12.85 1.17
C GLU A 321 -15.09 -11.62 0.63
N GLY A 322 -13.75 -11.67 0.64
CA GLY A 322 -12.85 -10.56 0.29
C GLY A 322 -11.75 -10.41 1.32
N THR A 323 -11.78 -9.32 2.02
CA THR A 323 -10.86 -9.02 3.12
C THR A 323 -11.69 -8.76 4.38
N GLU A 324 -12.04 -9.82 5.09
CA GLU A 324 -12.93 -9.99 6.25
C GLU A 324 -14.45 -10.12 6.03
N ALA A 325 -15.02 -11.08 6.77
CA ALA A 325 -16.33 -11.68 6.58
C ALA A 325 -17.47 -11.06 7.40
N ALA A 326 -18.64 -10.90 6.76
CA ALA A 326 -19.95 -11.00 7.39
C ALA A 326 -20.92 -11.66 6.40
N ALA A 327 -21.47 -12.79 6.77
CA ALA A 327 -22.31 -13.62 5.91
C ALA A 327 -23.56 -12.87 5.39
N ALA A 328 -23.72 -12.80 4.07
CA ALA A 328 -24.96 -12.43 3.41
C ALA A 328 -25.28 -13.45 2.33
N THR A 329 -26.34 -14.20 2.52
CA THR A 329 -26.87 -15.17 1.55
C THR A 329 -27.64 -14.41 0.46
N ALA A 330 -27.13 -14.34 -0.76
CA ALA A 330 -27.90 -13.87 -1.92
C ALA A 330 -28.44 -15.07 -2.68
N MET A 331 -29.76 -15.16 -2.83
CA MET A 331 -30.43 -16.09 -3.74
C MET A 331 -30.42 -15.51 -5.14
N ALA A 332 -29.78 -16.20 -6.08
CA ALA A 332 -29.87 -15.90 -7.50
C ALA A 332 -31.13 -16.57 -8.09
N VAL A 333 -31.94 -15.77 -8.79
CA VAL A 333 -33.06 -16.27 -9.60
C VAL A 333 -32.54 -16.47 -11.03
N GLU A 334 -32.44 -17.72 -11.45
CA GLU A 334 -32.06 -18.05 -12.82
C GLU A 334 -33.28 -17.97 -13.74
N PHE A 335 -33.19 -17.13 -14.77
CA PHE A 335 -34.13 -17.14 -15.90
C PHE A 335 -33.65 -18.17 -16.94
N PHE A 336 -34.51 -19.11 -17.26
CA PHE A 336 -34.31 -20.09 -18.33
C PHE A 336 -34.44 -19.41 -19.70
N SER A 337 -33.30 -19.07 -20.33
CA SER A 337 -33.21 -18.90 -21.78
C SER A 337 -32.27 -19.96 -22.32
N MET A 338 -32.55 -20.47 -23.54
CA MET A 338 -31.69 -21.47 -24.18
C MET A 338 -30.25 -20.97 -24.21
N PRO A 339 -29.29 -21.68 -23.60
CA PRO A 339 -27.91 -21.21 -23.54
C PRO A 339 -27.30 -21.31 -24.95
N ILE A 340 -26.83 -20.18 -25.47
CA ILE A 340 -25.84 -20.18 -26.55
C ILE A 340 -24.60 -20.85 -25.96
N PRO A 341 -23.98 -21.86 -26.62
CA PRO A 341 -22.80 -22.53 -26.09
C PRO A 341 -21.70 -21.49 -25.84
N GLU A 342 -21.46 -21.17 -24.57
CA GLU A 342 -20.33 -20.31 -24.20
C GLU A 342 -19.03 -21.13 -24.32
N PRO A 343 -17.92 -20.48 -24.77
CA PRO A 343 -16.63 -21.15 -24.78
C PRO A 343 -16.22 -21.56 -23.34
N PRO A 344 -15.43 -22.64 -23.19
CA PRO A 344 -15.00 -23.07 -21.86
C PRO A 344 -14.26 -21.92 -21.13
N PRO A 345 -14.42 -21.83 -19.79
CA PRO A 345 -13.78 -20.77 -19.03
C PRO A 345 -12.25 -20.87 -19.11
N LYS A 346 -11.58 -19.72 -19.15
CA LYS A 346 -10.11 -19.67 -19.07
C LYS A 346 -9.65 -20.10 -17.67
N PRO A 347 -8.67 -21.02 -17.54
CA PRO A 347 -8.15 -21.43 -16.24
C PRO A 347 -7.17 -20.39 -15.67
N PHE A 348 -7.41 -19.96 -14.45
CA PHE A 348 -6.51 -19.11 -13.66
C PHE A 348 -6.31 -19.75 -12.28
N HIS A 349 -5.36 -20.68 -12.21
CA HIS A 349 -5.09 -21.47 -11.01
C HIS A 349 -3.82 -20.95 -10.35
N VAL A 350 -3.98 -20.29 -9.20
CA VAL A 350 -2.90 -19.73 -8.39
C VAL A 350 -2.36 -20.83 -7.48
N ASP A 351 -1.50 -21.66 -8.03
CA ASP A 351 -0.91 -22.85 -7.41
C ASP A 351 0.62 -22.72 -7.18
N ARG A 352 1.17 -21.56 -7.38
CA ARG A 352 2.60 -21.21 -7.26
C ARG A 352 2.78 -19.76 -6.83
N PRO A 353 4.02 -19.33 -6.47
CA PRO A 353 4.32 -17.95 -6.10
C PRO A 353 3.76 -16.92 -7.07
N PHE A 354 3.13 -15.90 -6.54
CA PHE A 354 2.44 -14.87 -7.32
C PHE A 354 2.63 -13.47 -6.72
N TYR A 355 2.42 -12.45 -7.55
CA TYR A 355 2.33 -11.06 -7.13
C TYR A 355 0.87 -10.61 -7.07
N TYR A 356 0.59 -9.65 -6.22
CA TYR A 356 -0.73 -9.05 -6.12
C TYR A 356 -0.64 -7.55 -5.83
N SER A 357 -1.68 -6.82 -6.25
CA SER A 357 -1.84 -5.41 -5.95
C SER A 357 -3.31 -5.10 -5.70
N VAL A 358 -3.61 -4.33 -4.65
CA VAL A 358 -4.93 -3.72 -4.46
C VAL A 358 -4.89 -2.33 -5.07
N ARG A 359 -5.75 -2.07 -6.02
CA ARG A 359 -5.75 -0.88 -6.87
C ARG A 359 -6.98 -0.04 -6.67
N ALA A 360 -6.80 1.29 -6.72
CA ALA A 360 -7.89 2.24 -6.81
C ALA A 360 -7.89 2.91 -8.17
N GLU A 361 -9.03 2.88 -8.85
CA GLU A 361 -9.24 3.62 -10.09
C GLU A 361 -9.64 5.06 -9.76
N THR A 362 -8.90 6.02 -10.31
CA THR A 362 -9.19 7.45 -10.21
C THR A 362 -9.39 8.06 -11.59
N ALA A 363 -9.95 9.25 -11.66
CA ALA A 363 -10.05 10.00 -12.92
C ALA A 363 -8.67 10.31 -13.55
N SER A 364 -7.60 10.25 -12.73
CA SER A 364 -6.22 10.55 -13.14
C SER A 364 -5.39 9.29 -13.43
N GLY A 365 -5.97 8.11 -13.29
CA GLY A 365 -5.32 6.81 -13.50
C GLY A 365 -5.49 5.87 -12.31
N SER A 366 -4.90 4.69 -12.40
CA SER A 366 -4.91 3.68 -11.35
C SER A 366 -3.75 3.94 -10.36
N ILE A 367 -4.02 3.73 -9.08
CA ILE A 367 -3.04 3.83 -7.99
C ILE A 367 -2.98 2.47 -7.30
N ASP A 368 -1.78 1.89 -7.18
CA ASP A 368 -1.55 0.67 -6.43
C ASP A 368 -1.45 1.00 -4.92
N LEU A 369 -2.52 0.69 -4.18
CA LEU A 369 -2.63 1.00 -2.76
C LEU A 369 -1.82 0.04 -1.89
N PHE A 370 -1.91 -1.26 -2.22
CA PHE A 370 -1.12 -2.31 -1.61
C PHE A 370 -0.48 -3.13 -2.70
N GLN A 371 0.76 -3.49 -2.48
CA GLN A 371 1.47 -4.42 -3.36
C GLN A 371 2.15 -5.48 -2.52
N GLY A 372 2.31 -6.65 -3.08
CA GLY A 372 2.99 -7.71 -2.39
C GLY A 372 3.31 -8.90 -3.26
N VAL A 373 4.07 -9.78 -2.67
CA VAL A 373 4.38 -11.10 -3.20
C VAL A 373 3.97 -12.16 -2.18
N ALA A 374 3.40 -13.23 -2.67
CA ALA A 374 2.98 -14.38 -1.87
C ALA A 374 3.68 -15.66 -2.39
N PRO A 375 4.96 -15.85 -2.05
CA PRO A 375 5.67 -17.07 -2.39
C PRO A 375 5.20 -18.27 -1.57
N MET A 376 4.64 -18.03 -0.38
CA MET A 376 4.19 -19.09 0.54
C MET A 376 2.91 -18.62 1.26
N PRO A 377 1.75 -18.59 0.56
CA PRO A 377 0.51 -18.13 1.17
C PRO A 377 0.07 -19.09 2.30
N HIS A 378 -0.39 -18.51 3.41
CA HIS A 378 -0.97 -19.22 4.54
C HIS A 378 -2.10 -18.40 5.15
N ASP A 379 -3.09 -19.12 5.71
CA ASP A 379 -4.28 -18.55 6.36
C ASP A 379 -4.02 -18.14 7.82
#